data_2ed6c122f136d167b82428db219aeb34
#
_entry.id   2ed6c122f136d167b82428db219aeb34
#
_cell.length_a   1.000
_cell.length_b   1.000
_cell.length_c   1.000
_cell.angle_alpha   90.00
_cell.angle_beta   90.00
_cell.angle_gamma   90.00
#
_symmetry.space_group_name_H-M   'P 1'
#
loop_
_entity.id
_entity.type
_entity.pdbx_description
1 polymer ?
#
loop_
_entity_poly.entity_id
_entity_poly.type
_entity_poly.pdbx_seq_one_letter_code
_entity_poly.pdbx_strand_id
1 'polypeptide(L)'
;LLRLTEQIRNCMLVHRQPDAVPARQGQLDGARVWREPVLRDDRVFLRSDEDPKPAFTVDLLLDGSASRLHCQETIAAQGYILAKSLAACGIDVRVSSFCSLRGYTVLRILKDYGHRGGERRIFDYFAAGWNRDGLALRGAGQLLRAAPADKHLLILLTDASPDDSHKIPPTGKIPLSREYDGQAGVSDTADEVRALRRGGTRVAAVFMGESANVPNANAIYGRDLARIRRMDQLAAAAGRLIQDEIRELAD
;
A
#
# COMPACT_ATOMS: atom_id res chain seq x y z
N LEU A 1 11.41 13.86 -5.13
CA LEU A 1 11.50 13.41 -3.75
C LEU A 1 10.95 14.45 -2.77
N LEU A 2 11.58 15.62 -2.61
CA LEU A 2 11.18 16.65 -1.62
C LEU A 2 9.70 17.02 -1.70
N ARG A 3 9.19 17.31 -2.90
CA ARG A 3 7.77 17.68 -3.10
C ARG A 3 6.81 16.61 -2.59
N LEU A 4 7.06 15.34 -2.87
CA LEU A 4 6.20 14.24 -2.43
C LEU A 4 6.26 14.07 -0.90
N THR A 5 7.47 14.14 -0.33
CA THR A 5 7.67 14.09 1.13
C THR A 5 6.89 15.20 1.84
N GLU A 6 6.97 16.44 1.32
CA GLU A 6 6.23 17.59 1.88
C GLU A 6 4.72 17.41 1.76
N GLN A 7 4.23 16.90 0.62
CA GLN A 7 2.80 16.64 0.44
C GLN A 7 2.26 15.62 1.43
N ILE A 8 2.98 14.50 1.64
CA ILE A 8 2.59 13.48 2.61
C ILE A 8 2.67 14.04 4.04
N ARG A 9 3.76 14.73 4.37
CA ARG A 9 3.95 15.35 5.70
C ARG A 9 2.85 16.37 6.01
N ASN A 10 2.53 17.25 5.08
CA ASN A 10 1.48 18.24 5.25
C ASN A 10 0.10 17.58 5.43
N CYS A 11 -0.18 16.51 4.67
CA CYS A 11 -1.40 15.74 4.85
C CYS A 11 -1.48 15.14 6.26
N MET A 12 -0.40 14.54 6.76
CA MET A 12 -0.32 14.01 8.12
C MET A 12 -0.52 15.10 9.18
N LEU A 13 0.08 16.28 9.00
CA LEU A 13 -0.03 17.38 9.96
C LEU A 13 -1.46 17.96 10.02
N VAL A 14 -2.14 18.08 8.88
CA VAL A 14 -3.51 18.61 8.80
C VAL A 14 -4.51 17.65 9.45
N HIS A 15 -4.31 16.35 9.29
CA HIS A 15 -5.20 15.29 9.78
C HIS A 15 -4.72 14.66 11.09
N ARG A 16 -3.67 15.21 11.73
CA ARG A 16 -3.30 14.87 13.09
C ARG A 16 -4.39 15.37 14.03
N GLN A 17 -5.20 14.47 14.57
CA GLN A 17 -5.88 14.75 15.81
C GLN A 17 -4.80 14.63 16.91
N PRO A 18 -4.47 15.71 17.63
CA PRO A 18 -3.62 15.56 18.80
C PRO A 18 -4.43 14.75 19.82
N ASP A 19 -4.02 13.53 20.10
CA ASP A 19 -4.45 12.81 21.30
C ASP A 19 -3.90 13.57 22.50
N ALA A 20 -4.57 14.68 22.83
CA ALA A 20 -4.27 15.49 23.97
C ALA A 20 -4.75 14.76 25.22
N VAL A 21 -3.86 14.01 25.88
CA VAL A 21 -4.18 13.28 27.11
C VAL A 21 -4.12 14.27 28.29
N PRO A 22 -5.13 14.28 29.18
CA PRO A 22 -5.10 15.06 30.41
C PRO A 22 -3.89 14.68 31.26
N ALA A 23 -3.03 15.65 31.56
CA ALA A 23 -1.77 15.46 32.26
C ALA A 23 -1.59 16.52 33.38
N ARG A 24 -0.60 16.31 34.22
CA ARG A 24 -0.20 17.26 35.27
C ARG A 24 0.76 18.34 34.78
N GLN A 25 1.27 18.19 33.55
CA GLN A 25 2.23 19.12 32.93
C GLN A 25 1.98 19.16 31.43
N GLY A 26 2.18 20.30 30.78
CA GLY A 26 1.98 20.53 29.36
C GLY A 26 1.30 21.86 29.07
N GLN A 27 0.48 21.90 28.03
CA GLN A 27 -0.31 23.09 27.70
C GLN A 27 -1.56 23.13 28.60
N LEU A 28 -1.80 24.27 29.26
CA LEU A 28 -2.95 24.45 30.13
C LEU A 28 -4.26 24.33 29.31
N ASP A 29 -5.16 23.45 29.76
CA ASP A 29 -6.50 23.33 29.22
C ASP A 29 -7.48 24.23 29.98
N GLY A 30 -7.78 25.40 29.44
CA GLY A 30 -8.69 26.36 30.07
C GLY A 30 -10.08 25.82 30.38
N ALA A 31 -10.54 24.80 29.63
CA ALA A 31 -11.81 24.13 29.88
C ALA A 31 -11.76 23.19 31.08
N ARG A 32 -10.58 22.81 31.56
CA ARG A 32 -10.37 21.86 32.66
C ARG A 32 -9.85 22.49 33.96
N VAL A 33 -9.41 23.75 33.92
CA VAL A 33 -8.84 24.45 35.09
C VAL A 33 -9.77 24.41 36.32
N TRP A 34 -11.07 24.50 36.13
CA TRP A 34 -12.07 24.43 37.20
C TRP A 34 -12.10 23.07 37.94
N ARG A 35 -11.54 22.01 37.35
CA ARG A 35 -11.59 20.65 37.94
C ARG A 35 -10.63 20.53 39.12
N GLU A 36 -9.54 21.28 39.14
CA GLU A 36 -8.58 21.25 40.23
C GLU A 36 -9.23 21.71 41.56
N PRO A 37 -9.81 22.91 41.68
CA PRO A 37 -10.41 23.35 42.93
C PRO A 37 -11.73 22.61 43.32
N VAL A 38 -12.47 22.10 42.32
CA VAL A 38 -13.78 21.49 42.57
C VAL A 38 -13.68 19.98 42.76
N LEU A 39 -12.90 19.30 41.95
CA LEU A 39 -12.80 17.84 41.90
C LEU A 39 -11.48 17.31 42.48
N ARG A 40 -10.54 18.20 42.85
CA ARG A 40 -9.15 17.88 43.24
C ARG A 40 -8.43 17.04 42.19
N ASP A 41 -8.74 17.30 40.90
CA ASP A 41 -8.11 16.65 39.75
C ASP A 41 -7.08 17.63 39.18
N ASP A 42 -5.78 17.36 39.44
CA ASP A 42 -4.65 18.19 39.05
C ASP A 42 -4.23 17.99 37.58
N ARG A 43 -4.93 17.12 36.81
CA ARG A 43 -4.73 16.89 35.37
C ARG A 43 -5.43 17.94 34.53
N VAL A 44 -5.05 19.19 34.74
CA VAL A 44 -5.60 20.37 34.05
C VAL A 44 -4.77 20.81 32.83
N PHE A 45 -3.72 20.08 32.54
CA PHE A 45 -2.88 20.29 31.36
C PHE A 45 -3.19 19.23 30.30
N LEU A 46 -2.97 19.61 29.05
CA LEU A 46 -2.93 18.69 27.92
C LEU A 46 -1.48 18.39 27.58
N ARG A 47 -1.13 17.14 27.59
CA ARG A 47 0.11 16.63 27.07
C ARG A 47 -0.16 16.03 25.71
N SER A 48 0.41 16.61 24.66
CA SER A 48 0.52 15.96 23.36
C SER A 48 1.69 14.99 23.45
N ASP A 49 1.49 13.71 23.27
CA ASP A 49 2.60 12.78 23.08
C ASP A 49 3.28 13.16 21.77
N GLU A 50 4.52 13.62 21.87
CA GLU A 50 5.35 13.94 20.73
C GLU A 50 5.62 12.65 19.95
N ASP A 51 5.24 12.64 18.66
CA ASP A 51 5.40 11.59 17.69
C ASP A 51 4.60 10.28 17.89
N PRO A 52 3.27 10.26 17.75
CA PRO A 52 2.63 9.02 17.41
C PRO A 52 3.14 8.59 16.02
N LYS A 53 3.82 7.44 15.95
CA LYS A 53 4.13 6.80 14.67
C LYS A 53 2.84 6.67 13.88
N PRO A 54 2.87 6.86 12.54
CA PRO A 54 1.68 6.63 11.73
C PRO A 54 1.10 5.25 12.04
N ALA A 55 -0.19 5.20 12.32
CA ALA A 55 -0.87 3.99 12.77
C ALA A 55 -1.03 2.94 11.65
N PHE A 56 -0.36 3.10 10.51
CA PHE A 56 -0.48 2.20 9.36
C PHE A 56 0.86 1.95 8.67
N THR A 57 0.93 0.86 7.93
CA THR A 57 2.04 0.53 7.03
C THR A 57 1.63 0.61 5.57
N VAL A 58 2.60 0.84 4.70
CA VAL A 58 2.40 0.84 3.24
C VAL A 58 3.18 -0.32 2.61
N ASP A 59 2.49 -1.14 1.85
CA ASP A 59 3.08 -2.18 1.01
C ASP A 59 2.94 -1.79 -0.46
N LEU A 60 4.05 -1.61 -1.16
CA LEU A 60 4.10 -1.38 -2.59
C LEU A 60 4.43 -2.70 -3.28
N LEU A 61 3.48 -3.26 -4.02
CA LEU A 61 3.64 -4.49 -4.78
C LEU A 61 3.76 -4.15 -6.27
N LEU A 62 4.95 -4.36 -6.83
CA LEU A 62 5.29 -4.00 -8.19
C LEU A 62 5.12 -5.21 -9.12
N ASP A 63 4.30 -5.07 -10.13
CA ASP A 63 4.22 -6.05 -11.21
C ASP A 63 5.57 -6.12 -11.93
N GLY A 64 6.19 -7.30 -11.88
CA GLY A 64 7.45 -7.63 -12.51
C GLY A 64 7.28 -8.53 -13.73
N SER A 65 6.14 -8.51 -14.40
CA SER A 65 5.92 -9.25 -15.66
C SER A 65 6.74 -8.69 -16.82
N ALA A 66 6.94 -9.51 -17.86
CA ALA A 66 7.76 -9.14 -19.03
C ALA A 66 7.23 -7.90 -19.76
N SER A 67 5.93 -7.58 -19.66
CA SER A 67 5.35 -6.35 -20.21
C SER A 67 5.99 -5.06 -19.66
N ARG A 68 6.64 -5.14 -18.49
CA ARG A 68 7.33 -4.02 -17.81
C ARG A 68 8.80 -3.83 -18.19
N LEU A 69 9.38 -4.71 -18.99
CA LEU A 69 10.80 -4.66 -19.40
C LEU A 69 11.22 -3.29 -19.91
N HIS A 70 10.39 -2.66 -20.75
CA HIS A 70 10.69 -1.37 -21.38
C HIS A 70 10.72 -0.18 -20.41
N CYS A 71 10.20 -0.33 -19.18
CA CYS A 71 10.10 0.74 -18.19
C CYS A 71 10.61 0.33 -16.79
N GLN A 72 11.31 -0.80 -16.68
CA GLN A 72 11.74 -1.36 -15.39
C GLN A 72 12.60 -0.39 -14.57
N GLU A 73 13.53 0.34 -15.20
CA GLU A 73 14.36 1.33 -14.50
C GLU A 73 13.51 2.48 -13.92
N THR A 74 12.51 2.91 -14.69
CA THR A 74 11.59 3.97 -14.22
C THR A 74 10.74 3.47 -13.05
N ILE A 75 10.26 2.21 -13.09
CA ILE A 75 9.52 1.60 -11.98
C ILE A 75 10.39 1.57 -10.71
N ALA A 76 11.63 1.11 -10.82
CA ALA A 76 12.56 1.07 -9.71
C ALA A 76 12.82 2.48 -9.13
N ALA A 77 13.07 3.46 -9.99
CA ALA A 77 13.29 4.85 -9.59
C ALA A 77 12.06 5.45 -8.87
N GLN A 78 10.86 5.21 -9.38
CA GLN A 78 9.62 5.70 -8.77
C GLN A 78 9.32 5.00 -7.44
N GLY A 79 9.53 3.68 -7.37
CA GLY A 79 9.44 2.92 -6.12
C GLY A 79 10.41 3.42 -5.06
N TYR A 80 11.65 3.72 -5.46
CA TYR A 80 12.66 4.32 -4.58
C TYR A 80 12.21 5.70 -4.05
N ILE A 81 11.72 6.58 -4.94
CA ILE A 81 11.24 7.92 -4.56
C ILE A 81 10.11 7.79 -3.52
N LEU A 82 9.16 6.91 -3.76
CA LEU A 82 8.03 6.68 -2.86
C LEU A 82 8.49 6.15 -1.51
N ALA A 83 9.28 5.07 -1.50
CA ALA A 83 9.79 4.47 -0.28
C ALA A 83 10.62 5.45 0.57
N LYS A 84 11.47 6.24 -0.09
CA LYS A 84 12.29 7.26 0.57
C LYS A 84 11.44 8.38 1.16
N SER A 85 10.38 8.80 0.45
CA SER A 85 9.46 9.84 0.93
C SER A 85 8.66 9.36 2.15
N LEU A 86 8.17 8.12 2.13
CA LEU A 86 7.44 7.52 3.25
C LEU A 86 8.33 7.35 4.48
N ALA A 87 9.54 6.82 4.29
CA ALA A 87 10.52 6.68 5.38
C ALA A 87 10.87 8.03 6.02
N ALA A 88 10.98 9.11 5.22
CA ALA A 88 11.21 10.47 5.72
C ALA A 88 10.01 11.05 6.49
N CYS A 89 8.82 10.50 6.31
CA CYS A 89 7.60 10.83 7.05
C CYS A 89 7.35 9.88 8.23
N GLY A 90 8.26 8.94 8.51
CA GLY A 90 8.10 7.97 9.60
C GLY A 90 7.10 6.84 9.30
N ILE A 91 6.63 6.71 8.06
CA ILE A 91 5.72 5.65 7.63
C ILE A 91 6.55 4.42 7.25
N ASP A 92 6.28 3.29 7.90
CA ASP A 92 6.91 2.03 7.57
C ASP A 92 6.44 1.53 6.21
N VAL A 93 7.39 1.22 5.32
CA VAL A 93 7.11 0.81 3.95
C VAL A 93 7.86 -0.45 3.58
N ARG A 94 7.15 -1.40 2.97
CA ARG A 94 7.72 -2.55 2.26
C ARG A 94 7.55 -2.36 0.76
N VAL A 95 8.57 -2.69 0.00
CA VAL A 95 8.51 -2.73 -1.47
C VAL A 95 8.84 -4.14 -1.91
N SER A 96 7.93 -4.75 -2.64
CA SER A 96 8.09 -6.08 -3.20
C SER A 96 7.79 -6.06 -4.69
N SER A 97 8.35 -6.98 -5.44
CA SER A 97 7.96 -7.27 -6.81
C SER A 97 7.47 -8.70 -6.94
N PHE A 98 6.63 -8.96 -7.93
CA PHE A 98 6.19 -10.31 -8.23
C PHE A 98 6.23 -10.60 -9.72
N CYS A 99 6.48 -11.84 -10.05
CA CYS A 99 6.34 -12.39 -11.40
C CYS A 99 6.07 -13.89 -11.32
N SER A 100 5.52 -14.46 -12.39
CA SER A 100 5.30 -15.90 -12.49
C SER A 100 6.26 -16.51 -13.50
N LEU A 101 7.04 -17.48 -13.06
CA LEU A 101 8.04 -18.19 -13.84
C LEU A 101 7.84 -19.69 -13.68
N ARG A 102 7.68 -20.43 -14.77
CA ARG A 102 7.56 -21.90 -14.78
C ARG A 102 6.53 -22.45 -13.79
N GLY A 103 5.38 -21.74 -13.64
CA GLY A 103 4.29 -22.14 -12.73
C GLY A 103 4.45 -21.74 -11.28
N TYR A 104 5.48 -21.01 -10.96
CA TYR A 104 5.70 -20.47 -9.61
C TYR A 104 5.56 -18.96 -9.64
N THR A 105 4.72 -18.42 -8.76
CA THR A 105 4.69 -16.98 -8.49
C THR A 105 5.74 -16.66 -7.45
N VAL A 106 6.72 -15.86 -7.85
CA VAL A 106 7.84 -15.42 -7.01
C VAL A 106 7.53 -14.03 -6.47
N LEU A 107 7.49 -13.91 -5.15
CA LEU A 107 7.46 -12.64 -4.44
C LEU A 107 8.87 -12.31 -3.97
N ARG A 108 9.42 -11.18 -4.45
CA ARG A 108 10.75 -10.71 -4.08
C ARG A 108 10.64 -9.45 -3.24
N ILE A 109 11.08 -9.52 -2.00
CA ILE A 109 11.14 -8.36 -1.11
C ILE A 109 12.39 -7.55 -1.47
N LEU A 110 12.19 -6.35 -2.01
CA LEU A 110 13.26 -5.41 -2.37
C LEU A 110 13.65 -4.53 -1.18
N LYS A 111 12.66 -4.08 -0.39
CA LYS A 111 12.84 -3.37 0.87
C LYS A 111 11.82 -3.88 1.88
N ASP A 112 12.27 -4.21 3.07
CA ASP A 112 11.37 -4.57 4.18
C ASP A 112 11.22 -3.42 5.18
N TYR A 113 10.23 -3.54 6.09
CA TYR A 113 10.00 -2.61 7.19
C TYR A 113 11.24 -2.47 8.08
N GLY A 114 11.37 -1.34 8.75
CA GLY A 114 12.42 -1.11 9.74
C GLY A 114 13.85 -0.99 9.20
N HIS A 115 14.13 -1.38 7.96
CA HIS A 115 15.46 -1.27 7.36
C HIS A 115 15.70 0.15 6.83
N ARG A 116 16.23 1.02 7.68
CA ARG A 116 16.68 2.36 7.24
C ARG A 116 17.88 2.22 6.31
N GLY A 117 17.82 2.87 5.14
CA GLY A 117 18.89 2.81 4.12
C GLY A 117 18.82 1.63 3.16
N GLY A 118 17.85 0.72 3.33
CA GLY A 118 17.63 -0.41 2.43
C GLY A 118 16.95 -0.06 1.10
N GLU A 119 16.58 1.20 0.89
CA GLU A 119 15.82 1.63 -0.29
C GLU A 119 16.58 1.43 -1.59
N ARG A 120 17.93 1.41 -1.56
CA ARG A 120 18.76 1.17 -2.75
C ARG A 120 18.53 -0.20 -3.39
N ARG A 121 18.10 -1.21 -2.61
CA ARG A 121 17.78 -2.54 -3.13
C ARG A 121 16.54 -2.54 -4.04
N ILE A 122 15.75 -1.47 -4.07
CA ILE A 122 14.63 -1.32 -5.00
C ILE A 122 15.15 -1.28 -6.45
N PHE A 123 16.39 -0.83 -6.67
CA PHE A 123 17.02 -0.89 -7.99
C PHE A 123 17.41 -2.31 -8.44
N ASP A 124 17.28 -3.31 -7.57
CA ASP A 124 17.36 -4.73 -7.95
C ASP A 124 16.05 -5.23 -8.60
N TYR A 125 15.04 -4.36 -8.76
CA TYR A 125 13.83 -4.71 -9.49
C TYR A 125 14.19 -5.09 -10.93
N PHE A 126 13.59 -6.18 -11.39
CA PHE A 126 13.65 -6.60 -12.79
C PHE A 126 12.30 -7.19 -13.22
N ALA A 127 12.00 -7.11 -14.49
CA ALA A 127 10.79 -7.63 -15.08
C ALA A 127 11.09 -8.92 -15.89
N ALA A 128 10.26 -9.96 -15.65
CA ALA A 128 10.36 -11.26 -16.33
C ALA A 128 9.07 -12.07 -16.17
N GLY A 129 8.79 -12.97 -17.10
CA GLY A 129 7.69 -13.93 -16.99
C GLY A 129 6.30 -13.33 -17.08
N TRP A 130 5.36 -13.95 -16.39
CA TRP A 130 3.92 -13.68 -16.41
C TRP A 130 3.47 -12.95 -15.13
N ASN A 131 2.19 -12.56 -15.04
CA ASN A 131 1.64 -11.90 -13.86
C ASN A 131 0.39 -12.62 -13.33
N ARG A 132 0.58 -13.44 -12.30
CA ARG A 132 -0.50 -14.06 -11.56
C ARG A 132 -0.87 -13.22 -10.34
N ASP A 133 -1.60 -12.14 -10.59
CA ASP A 133 -1.91 -11.09 -9.61
C ASP A 133 -2.62 -11.63 -8.38
N GLY A 134 -3.61 -12.52 -8.55
CA GLY A 134 -4.35 -13.09 -7.43
C GLY A 134 -3.44 -13.87 -6.46
N LEU A 135 -2.52 -14.70 -6.98
CA LEU A 135 -1.59 -15.45 -6.13
C LEU A 135 -0.55 -14.53 -5.48
N ALA A 136 -0.11 -13.49 -6.19
CA ALA A 136 0.79 -12.48 -5.62
C ALA A 136 0.13 -11.71 -4.47
N LEU A 137 -1.14 -11.32 -4.62
CA LEU A 137 -1.94 -10.68 -3.56
C LEU A 137 -2.12 -11.59 -2.34
N ARG A 138 -2.39 -12.89 -2.57
CA ARG A 138 -2.48 -13.89 -1.50
C ARG A 138 -1.17 -14.00 -0.74
N GLY A 139 -0.04 -14.07 -1.45
CA GLY A 139 1.30 -14.09 -0.86
C GLY A 139 1.61 -12.81 -0.09
N ALA A 140 1.29 -11.64 -0.65
CA ALA A 140 1.43 -10.36 0.05
C ALA A 140 0.60 -10.31 1.34
N GLY A 141 -0.64 -10.83 1.31
CA GLY A 141 -1.49 -10.95 2.50
C GLY A 141 -0.88 -11.81 3.62
N GLN A 142 -0.13 -12.87 3.28
CA GLN A 142 0.60 -13.64 4.29
C GLN A 142 1.74 -12.82 4.91
N LEU A 143 2.45 -12.03 4.10
CA LEU A 143 3.52 -11.16 4.58
C LEU A 143 3.00 -10.04 5.49
N LEU A 144 1.79 -9.52 5.23
CA LEU A 144 1.16 -8.48 6.05
C LEU A 144 0.92 -8.90 7.50
N ARG A 145 0.76 -10.21 7.78
CA ARG A 145 0.59 -10.73 9.15
C ARG A 145 1.78 -10.42 10.08
N ALA A 146 2.95 -10.16 9.52
CA ALA A 146 4.16 -9.80 10.26
C ALA A 146 4.47 -8.30 10.20
N ALA A 147 3.53 -7.48 9.74
CA ALA A 147 3.71 -6.03 9.65
C ALA A 147 3.64 -5.36 11.04
N PRO A 148 4.37 -4.24 11.23
CA PRO A 148 4.51 -3.61 12.55
C PRO A 148 3.30 -2.79 13.01
N ALA A 149 2.29 -2.59 12.17
CA ALA A 149 1.07 -1.86 12.50
C ALA A 149 -0.17 -2.72 12.27
N ASP A 150 -1.31 -2.33 12.84
CA ASP A 150 -2.58 -3.04 12.69
C ASP A 150 -3.34 -2.67 11.40
N LYS A 151 -3.05 -1.49 10.85
CA LYS A 151 -3.66 -1.01 9.60
C LYS A 151 -2.66 -1.06 8.46
N HIS A 152 -3.12 -1.51 7.30
CA HIS A 152 -2.27 -1.75 6.13
C HIS A 152 -2.88 -1.19 4.87
N LEU A 153 -2.09 -0.43 4.12
CA LEU A 153 -2.39 -0.01 2.76
C LEU A 153 -1.50 -0.79 1.78
N LEU A 154 -2.10 -1.67 0.99
CA LEU A 154 -1.42 -2.39 -0.10
C LEU A 154 -1.71 -1.68 -1.43
N ILE A 155 -0.67 -1.19 -2.08
CA ILE A 155 -0.76 -0.54 -3.40
C ILE A 155 -0.12 -1.44 -4.45
N LEU A 156 -0.91 -1.91 -5.41
CA LEU A 156 -0.44 -2.72 -6.52
C LEU A 156 -0.19 -1.86 -7.77
N LEU A 157 0.99 -1.99 -8.38
CA LEU A 157 1.19 -1.52 -9.76
C LEU A 157 0.75 -2.64 -10.71
N THR A 158 -0.19 -2.36 -11.61
CA THR A 158 -0.77 -3.37 -12.50
C THR A 158 -1.24 -2.79 -13.84
N ASP A 159 -1.34 -3.65 -14.87
CA ASP A 159 -2.05 -3.37 -16.13
C ASP A 159 -3.45 -4.00 -16.18
N ALA A 160 -3.86 -4.64 -15.07
CA ALA A 160 -5.14 -5.34 -14.94
C ALA A 160 -5.40 -6.37 -16.05
N SER A 161 -4.32 -7.01 -16.50
CA SER A 161 -4.33 -8.10 -17.49
C SER A 161 -3.59 -9.32 -16.91
N PRO A 162 -4.09 -9.91 -15.81
CA PRO A 162 -3.45 -11.06 -15.21
C PRO A 162 -3.47 -12.25 -16.16
N ASP A 163 -2.29 -12.80 -16.42
CA ASP A 163 -2.06 -13.90 -17.35
C ASP A 163 -0.92 -14.82 -16.83
N ASP A 164 -1.11 -16.13 -16.94
CA ASP A 164 -0.10 -17.13 -16.61
C ASP A 164 -0.18 -18.33 -17.55
N SER A 165 0.95 -18.81 -18.00
CA SER A 165 1.06 -20.01 -18.82
C SER A 165 0.57 -21.29 -18.13
N HIS A 166 0.43 -21.27 -16.78
CA HIS A 166 -0.05 -22.40 -15.99
C HIS A 166 -1.52 -22.25 -15.65
N LYS A 167 -2.26 -23.33 -15.92
CA LYS A 167 -3.71 -23.42 -15.67
C LYS A 167 -4.03 -23.34 -14.18
N ILE A 168 -5.22 -22.87 -13.89
CA ILE A 168 -5.83 -22.99 -12.57
C ILE A 168 -6.21 -24.47 -12.37
N PRO A 169 -5.75 -25.13 -11.30
CA PRO A 169 -6.10 -26.52 -11.05
C PRO A 169 -7.59 -26.70 -10.79
N PRO A 170 -8.15 -27.90 -11.00
CA PRO A 170 -9.52 -28.22 -10.65
C PRO A 170 -9.78 -27.98 -9.15
N THR A 171 -11.01 -27.56 -8.85
CA THR A 171 -11.50 -27.42 -7.48
C THR A 171 -12.77 -28.22 -7.28
N GLY A 172 -13.21 -28.47 -6.06
CA GLY A 172 -14.46 -29.21 -5.79
C GLY A 172 -15.70 -28.58 -6.41
N LYS A 173 -15.67 -27.27 -6.71
CA LYS A 173 -16.76 -26.54 -7.38
C LYS A 173 -16.60 -26.50 -8.89
N ILE A 174 -15.38 -26.58 -9.39
CA ILE A 174 -15.04 -26.50 -10.83
C ILE A 174 -14.09 -27.67 -11.12
N PRO A 175 -14.59 -28.77 -11.71
CA PRO A 175 -13.84 -30.02 -11.85
C PRO A 175 -12.81 -30.02 -12.98
N LEU A 176 -12.79 -28.97 -13.83
CA LEU A 176 -11.86 -28.84 -14.94
C LEU A 176 -10.82 -27.76 -14.67
N SER A 177 -9.58 -28.00 -15.10
CA SER A 177 -8.55 -26.97 -15.13
C SER A 177 -8.93 -25.85 -16.13
N ARG A 178 -8.60 -24.61 -15.80
CA ARG A 178 -8.91 -23.42 -16.62
C ARG A 178 -7.63 -22.66 -16.92
N GLU A 179 -7.58 -22.01 -18.09
CA GLU A 179 -6.51 -21.04 -18.37
C GLU A 179 -6.58 -19.90 -17.35
N TYR A 180 -5.43 -19.38 -16.95
CA TYR A 180 -5.33 -18.21 -16.10
C TYR A 180 -5.14 -16.99 -16.98
N ASP A 181 -6.19 -16.60 -17.68
CA ASP A 181 -6.22 -15.46 -18.58
C ASP A 181 -7.57 -14.75 -18.52
N GLY A 182 -7.67 -13.61 -19.17
CA GLY A 182 -8.92 -12.87 -19.36
C GLY A 182 -9.78 -12.82 -18.10
N GLN A 183 -11.05 -13.23 -18.20
CA GLN A 183 -12.01 -13.14 -17.10
C GLN A 183 -11.67 -14.05 -15.92
N ALA A 184 -10.98 -15.17 -16.12
CA ALA A 184 -10.60 -16.08 -15.04
C ALA A 184 -9.53 -15.43 -14.13
N GLY A 185 -8.51 -14.82 -14.74
CA GLY A 185 -7.48 -14.10 -13.99
C GLY A 185 -8.03 -12.86 -13.28
N VAL A 186 -8.90 -12.10 -13.94
CA VAL A 186 -9.58 -10.93 -13.36
C VAL A 186 -10.44 -11.32 -12.15
N SER A 187 -11.21 -12.41 -12.27
CA SER A 187 -12.07 -12.89 -11.19
C SER A 187 -11.26 -13.37 -9.99
N ASP A 188 -10.17 -14.14 -10.21
CA ASP A 188 -9.27 -14.60 -9.15
C ASP A 188 -8.63 -13.42 -8.42
N THR A 189 -8.13 -12.44 -9.16
CA THR A 189 -7.55 -11.22 -8.60
C THR A 189 -8.58 -10.43 -7.78
N ALA A 190 -9.80 -10.27 -8.29
CA ALA A 190 -10.87 -9.57 -7.59
C ALA A 190 -11.29 -10.30 -6.30
N ASP A 191 -11.31 -11.64 -6.31
CA ASP A 191 -11.59 -12.45 -5.12
C ASP A 191 -10.54 -12.24 -4.03
N GLU A 192 -9.26 -12.19 -4.39
CA GLU A 192 -8.17 -11.95 -3.44
C GLU A 192 -8.20 -10.50 -2.91
N VAL A 193 -8.47 -9.51 -3.74
CA VAL A 193 -8.67 -8.12 -3.27
C VAL A 193 -9.81 -8.04 -2.25
N ARG A 194 -10.95 -8.69 -2.54
CA ARG A 194 -12.07 -8.76 -1.59
C ARG A 194 -11.72 -9.48 -0.30
N ALA A 195 -10.92 -10.55 -0.38
CA ALA A 195 -10.47 -11.29 0.80
C ALA A 195 -9.56 -10.43 1.69
N LEU A 196 -8.60 -9.71 1.11
CA LEU A 196 -7.72 -8.80 1.84
C LEU A 196 -8.50 -7.65 2.50
N ARG A 197 -9.44 -7.04 1.77
CA ARG A 197 -10.29 -5.96 2.30
C ARG A 197 -11.16 -6.43 3.46
N ARG A 198 -11.73 -7.65 3.39
CA ARG A 198 -12.46 -8.26 4.52
C ARG A 198 -11.57 -8.53 5.73
N GLY A 199 -10.28 -8.76 5.50
CA GLY A 199 -9.27 -8.89 6.55
C GLY A 199 -8.77 -7.56 7.12
N GLY A 200 -9.35 -6.42 6.73
CA GLY A 200 -8.98 -5.10 7.23
C GLY A 200 -7.82 -4.42 6.49
N THR A 201 -7.31 -5.03 5.42
CA THR A 201 -6.29 -4.41 4.58
C THR A 201 -6.94 -3.54 3.52
N ARG A 202 -6.60 -2.27 3.44
CA ARG A 202 -6.99 -1.45 2.28
C ARG A 202 -6.13 -1.84 1.08
N VAL A 203 -6.79 -2.15 -0.04
CA VAL A 203 -6.11 -2.51 -1.30
C VAL A 203 -6.46 -1.48 -2.35
N ALA A 204 -5.44 -0.81 -2.85
CA ALA A 204 -5.54 0.17 -3.94
C ALA A 204 -4.61 -0.24 -5.09
N ALA A 205 -4.82 0.34 -6.28
CA ALA A 205 -3.96 0.09 -7.42
C ALA A 205 -3.56 1.36 -8.16
N VAL A 206 -2.35 1.35 -8.67
CA VAL A 206 -1.92 2.28 -9.72
C VAL A 206 -1.95 1.52 -11.04
N PHE A 207 -2.91 1.87 -11.89
CA PHE A 207 -3.14 1.24 -13.17
C PHE A 207 -2.38 1.94 -14.29
N MET A 208 -1.56 1.19 -14.98
CA MET A 208 -0.93 1.59 -16.24
C MET A 208 -1.02 0.45 -17.24
N GLY A 209 -2.03 0.48 -18.07
CA GLY A 209 -2.33 -0.52 -19.08
C GLY A 209 -3.13 0.08 -20.23
N GLU A 210 -3.51 -0.77 -21.14
CA GLU A 210 -4.34 -0.41 -22.30
C GLU A 210 -5.74 0.02 -21.87
N SER A 211 -6.38 0.84 -22.70
CA SER A 211 -7.75 1.30 -22.41
C SER A 211 -8.76 0.15 -22.38
N ALA A 212 -8.50 -0.94 -23.10
CA ALA A 212 -9.31 -2.16 -23.08
C ALA A 212 -9.36 -2.83 -21.69
N ASN A 213 -8.31 -2.66 -20.86
CA ASN A 213 -8.23 -3.26 -19.53
C ASN A 213 -8.80 -2.38 -18.40
N VAL A 214 -9.28 -1.16 -18.73
CA VAL A 214 -9.90 -0.27 -17.73
C VAL A 214 -11.14 -0.91 -17.06
N PRO A 215 -12.03 -1.61 -17.77
CA PRO A 215 -13.14 -2.32 -17.13
C PRO A 215 -12.67 -3.38 -16.12
N ASN A 216 -11.59 -4.11 -16.43
CA ASN A 216 -10.99 -5.09 -15.53
C ASN A 216 -10.44 -4.42 -14.28
N ALA A 217 -9.67 -3.33 -14.43
CA ALA A 217 -9.13 -2.57 -13.30
C ALA A 217 -10.25 -2.05 -12.38
N ASN A 218 -11.33 -1.52 -12.96
CA ASN A 218 -12.48 -1.06 -12.19
C ASN A 218 -13.21 -2.22 -11.49
N ALA A 219 -13.35 -3.37 -12.14
CA ALA A 219 -13.99 -4.55 -11.55
C ALA A 219 -13.20 -5.11 -10.36
N ILE A 220 -11.85 -5.03 -10.39
CA ILE A 220 -10.97 -5.51 -9.34
C ILE A 220 -10.89 -4.51 -8.19
N TYR A 221 -10.58 -3.23 -8.46
CA TYR A 221 -10.19 -2.25 -7.45
C TYR A 221 -11.27 -1.22 -7.12
N GLY A 222 -12.22 -0.97 -8.04
CA GLY A 222 -13.29 0.00 -7.85
C GLY A 222 -12.76 1.44 -7.72
N ARG A 223 -13.18 2.14 -6.67
CA ARG A 223 -12.78 3.53 -6.39
C ARG A 223 -11.31 3.70 -5.99
N ASP A 224 -10.67 2.66 -5.48
CA ASP A 224 -9.28 2.69 -5.01
C ASP A 224 -8.30 2.46 -6.18
N LEU A 225 -8.56 3.10 -7.31
CA LEU A 225 -7.81 2.98 -8.55
C LEU A 225 -7.28 4.33 -9.02
N ALA A 226 -5.97 4.47 -9.12
CA ALA A 226 -5.32 5.63 -9.72
C ALA A 226 -4.79 5.27 -11.11
N ARG A 227 -5.33 5.87 -12.16
CA ARG A 227 -4.85 5.66 -13.54
C ARG A 227 -3.71 6.61 -13.86
N ILE A 228 -2.62 6.05 -14.41
CA ILE A 228 -1.50 6.81 -14.95
C ILE A 228 -1.29 6.50 -16.44
N ARG A 229 -0.72 7.45 -17.16
CA ARG A 229 -0.39 7.29 -18.60
C ARG A 229 1.08 7.00 -18.82
N ARG A 230 1.91 7.40 -17.88
CA ARG A 230 3.37 7.25 -17.93
C ARG A 230 3.87 6.76 -16.58
N MET A 231 4.88 5.91 -16.60
CA MET A 231 5.41 5.27 -15.38
C MET A 231 6.06 6.28 -14.43
N ASP A 232 6.56 7.41 -14.91
CA ASP A 232 7.11 8.48 -14.07
C ASP A 232 6.07 9.16 -13.16
N GLN A 233 4.78 8.87 -13.36
CA GLN A 233 3.67 9.33 -12.51
C GLN A 233 3.39 8.39 -11.33
N LEU A 234 4.03 7.20 -11.26
CA LEU A 234 3.74 6.17 -10.25
C LEU A 234 3.82 6.72 -8.81
N ALA A 235 4.93 7.35 -8.45
CA ALA A 235 5.12 7.86 -7.08
C ALA A 235 4.09 8.93 -6.70
N ALA A 236 3.72 9.81 -7.65
CA ALA A 236 2.70 10.82 -7.40
C ALA A 236 1.30 10.22 -7.26
N ALA A 237 0.98 9.20 -8.06
CA ALA A 237 -0.30 8.50 -7.99
C ALA A 237 -0.45 7.71 -6.69
N ALA A 238 0.56 6.93 -6.33
CA ALA A 238 0.60 6.21 -5.05
C ALA A 238 0.57 7.18 -3.86
N GLY A 239 1.27 8.31 -3.95
CA GLY A 239 1.23 9.35 -2.92
C GLY A 239 -0.18 9.92 -2.68
N ARG A 240 -1.01 10.06 -3.71
CA ARG A 240 -2.43 10.46 -3.54
C ARG A 240 -3.23 9.39 -2.81
N LEU A 241 -3.09 8.12 -3.18
CA LEU A 241 -3.76 7.01 -2.49
C LEU A 241 -3.38 6.95 -1.01
N ILE A 242 -2.12 7.24 -0.69
CA ILE A 242 -1.63 7.31 0.70
C ILE A 242 -2.25 8.51 1.44
N GLN A 243 -2.38 9.67 0.79
CA GLN A 243 -3.04 10.82 1.40
C GLN A 243 -4.52 10.55 1.67
N ASP A 244 -5.19 9.84 0.77
CA ASP A 244 -6.59 9.44 0.97
C ASP A 244 -6.72 8.47 2.16
N GLU A 245 -5.76 7.54 2.34
CA GLU A 245 -5.68 6.69 3.52
C GLU A 245 -5.49 7.50 4.81
N ILE A 246 -4.56 8.47 4.82
CA ILE A 246 -4.31 9.32 5.99
C ILE A 246 -5.58 10.08 6.40
N ARG A 247 -6.37 10.58 5.44
CA ARG A 247 -7.64 11.27 5.70
C ARG A 247 -8.69 10.32 6.29
N GLU A 248 -8.88 9.14 5.68
CA GLU A 248 -9.84 8.15 6.16
C GLU A 248 -9.49 7.59 7.55
N LEU A 249 -8.23 7.61 7.95
CA LEU A 249 -7.79 7.20 9.29
C LEU A 249 -8.05 8.28 10.35
N ALA A 250 -8.20 9.54 9.93
CA ALA A 250 -8.43 10.68 10.81
C ALA A 250 -9.92 10.95 11.07
N ASP A 251 -10.81 10.47 10.19
CA ASP A 251 -12.27 10.54 10.32
C ASP A 251 -12.80 9.40 11.21
#